data_ef2962aaee42243b6820733dd876075f
#
_entry.id   ef2962aaee42243b6820733dd876075f
#
_cell.length_a   1.000
_cell.length_b   1.000
_cell.length_c   1.000
_cell.angle_alpha   90.00
_cell.angle_beta   90.00
_cell.angle_gamma   90.00
#
_symmetry.space_group_name_H-M   'P 1'
#
loop_
_entity.id
_entity.type
_entity.pdbx_description
1 polymer ?
#
loop_
_entity_poly.entity_id
_entity_poly.type
_entity_poly.pdbx_seq_one_letter_code
_entity_poly.pdbx_strand_id
1 'polypeptide(L)'
;MNLKKMMMASALLMVACCMQAQTKVIAHRGFWKTPGSSQNSISSLLKADSIGCYGSEFDVWIAKDNKLVVNHDPVYKMRPMEYSKGDALTGLKLSNGENLPSLEEYLEAGKNCNTRLILELKAHSNKKRETKAVQGILAMVKKMGLENRMEYITFSLHAMKEFIRLAPAGTPVFYLNGELSPKELKELGAAGLDYHMGVIKKHPEWIKEAHELGLKVNVWTVDEVEDMKSLIEQKVDFITTNEPVILHCLLYTSDAADEL
;
A
#
# COMPACT_ATOMS: atom_id res chain seq x y z
N MET A 1 14.22 -48.86 10.94
CA MET A 1 14.42 -47.45 10.58
C MET A 1 15.33 -46.84 11.65
N ASN A 2 16.51 -46.33 11.29
CA ASN A 2 17.64 -46.15 12.19
C ASN A 2 17.44 -44.84 13.01
N LEU A 3 17.56 -44.90 14.34
CA LEU A 3 17.34 -43.79 15.29
C LEU A 3 18.11 -42.50 14.92
N LYS A 4 19.32 -42.63 14.31
CA LYS A 4 20.12 -41.53 13.78
C LYS A 4 19.46 -40.79 12.60
N LYS A 5 18.66 -41.49 11.76
CA LYS A 5 17.90 -40.84 10.64
C LYS A 5 16.67 -40.08 11.16
N MET A 6 16.06 -40.57 12.25
CA MET A 6 14.93 -39.88 12.90
C MET A 6 15.38 -38.56 13.59
N MET A 7 16.54 -38.58 14.23
CA MET A 7 17.09 -37.35 14.88
C MET A 7 17.54 -36.30 13.86
N MET A 8 18.09 -36.71 12.70
CA MET A 8 18.41 -35.76 11.62
C MET A 8 17.17 -35.15 10.95
N ALA A 9 16.07 -35.93 10.79
CA ALA A 9 14.83 -35.39 10.26
C ALA A 9 14.15 -34.38 11.21
N SER A 10 14.25 -34.62 12.53
CA SER A 10 13.72 -33.70 13.54
C SER A 10 14.55 -32.39 13.63
N ALA A 11 15.86 -32.45 13.43
CA ALA A 11 16.72 -31.26 13.42
C ALA A 11 16.47 -30.39 12.16
N LEU A 12 16.16 -30.99 11.00
CA LEU A 12 15.83 -30.25 9.77
C LEU A 12 14.45 -29.57 9.85
N LEU A 13 13.50 -30.10 10.62
CA LEU A 13 12.19 -29.47 10.80
C LEU A 13 12.22 -28.26 11.76
N MET A 14 13.20 -28.15 12.66
CA MET A 14 13.32 -27.02 13.60
C MET A 14 14.00 -25.79 13.01
N VAL A 15 14.75 -25.90 11.93
CA VAL A 15 15.41 -24.76 11.26
C VAL A 15 14.49 -24.01 10.28
N ALA A 16 13.36 -24.60 9.90
CA ALA A 16 12.41 -23.97 8.98
C ALA A 16 11.45 -22.94 9.63
N CYS A 17 11.58 -22.65 10.94
CA CYS A 17 10.54 -21.93 11.69
C CYS A 17 10.91 -20.51 12.12
N CYS A 18 11.98 -19.90 11.60
CA CYS A 18 12.36 -18.53 12.01
C CYS A 18 12.91 -17.65 10.88
N MET A 19 12.40 -17.75 9.66
CA MET A 19 12.51 -16.63 8.75
C MET A 19 11.26 -15.76 8.93
N GLN A 20 11.26 -14.98 10.00
CA GLN A 20 10.25 -13.96 10.18
C GLN A 20 10.48 -12.90 9.09
N ALA A 21 9.45 -12.63 8.29
CA ALA A 21 9.57 -11.68 7.20
C ALA A 21 9.93 -10.29 7.75
N GLN A 22 11.01 -9.73 7.25
CA GLN A 22 11.45 -8.38 7.57
C GLN A 22 10.37 -7.37 7.19
N THR A 23 10.20 -6.32 8.01
CA THR A 23 9.36 -5.16 7.71
C THR A 23 9.75 -4.54 6.36
N LYS A 24 8.76 -4.21 5.53
CA LYS A 24 8.98 -3.68 4.18
C LYS A 24 8.58 -2.21 4.08
N VAL A 25 9.30 -1.48 3.23
CA VAL A 25 9.11 -0.04 3.02
C VAL A 25 8.08 0.24 1.93
N ILE A 26 7.05 1.02 2.26
CA ILE A 26 6.10 1.58 1.29
C ILE A 26 6.30 3.10 1.24
N ALA A 27 6.56 3.62 0.04
CA ALA A 27 6.69 5.05 -0.19
C ALA A 27 5.29 5.68 -0.30
N HIS A 28 4.89 6.50 0.68
CA HIS A 28 3.61 7.22 0.74
C HIS A 28 3.53 8.27 -0.39
N ARG A 29 2.61 8.11 -1.33
CA ARG A 29 2.47 8.92 -2.55
C ARG A 29 3.74 8.94 -3.42
N GLY A 30 4.47 7.81 -3.40
CA GLY A 30 5.79 7.67 -4.01
C GLY A 30 6.92 8.34 -3.21
N PHE A 31 8.16 8.26 -3.71
CA PHE A 31 9.28 8.99 -3.10
C PHE A 31 9.32 10.43 -3.62
N TRP A 32 8.52 11.30 -3.02
CA TRP A 32 8.29 12.66 -3.47
C TRP A 32 9.18 13.70 -2.77
N LYS A 33 9.68 13.46 -1.56
CA LYS A 33 10.60 14.36 -0.83
C LYS A 33 12.02 14.32 -1.40
N THR A 34 12.17 14.52 -2.71
CA THR A 34 13.44 14.51 -3.41
C THR A 34 13.37 15.45 -4.63
N PRO A 35 14.50 16.09 -5.05
CA PRO A 35 14.49 17.05 -6.16
C PRO A 35 13.83 16.50 -7.43
N GLY A 36 13.01 17.31 -8.09
CA GLY A 36 12.31 16.95 -9.33
C GLY A 36 11.14 15.96 -9.16
N SER A 37 10.66 15.74 -7.93
CA SER A 37 9.55 14.87 -7.62
C SER A 37 8.39 15.64 -6.96
N SER A 38 7.20 15.07 -6.97
CA SER A 38 5.99 15.59 -6.34
C SER A 38 5.14 14.42 -5.86
N GLN A 39 4.30 14.64 -4.85
CA GLN A 39 3.32 13.63 -4.42
C GLN A 39 2.50 13.14 -5.61
N ASN A 40 2.27 11.82 -5.69
CA ASN A 40 1.43 11.23 -6.73
C ASN A 40 1.90 11.49 -8.18
N SER A 41 3.15 11.90 -8.39
CA SER A 41 3.73 12.09 -9.72
C SER A 41 4.31 10.78 -10.27
N ILE A 42 4.48 10.71 -11.59
CA ILE A 42 5.18 9.59 -12.21
C ILE A 42 6.63 9.53 -11.72
N SER A 43 7.29 10.68 -11.57
CA SER A 43 8.66 10.71 -11.03
C SER A 43 8.74 10.20 -9.59
N SER A 44 7.73 10.40 -8.74
CA SER A 44 7.76 9.85 -7.37
C SER A 44 7.63 8.31 -7.35
N LEU A 45 6.87 7.73 -8.26
CA LEU A 45 6.80 6.28 -8.46
C LEU A 45 8.15 5.72 -8.89
N LEU A 46 8.74 6.29 -9.96
CA LEU A 46 10.02 5.82 -10.52
C LEU A 46 11.17 5.94 -9.50
N LYS A 47 11.14 6.98 -8.66
CA LYS A 47 12.13 7.15 -7.60
C LYS A 47 11.93 6.18 -6.44
N ALA A 48 10.69 5.85 -6.07
CA ALA A 48 10.42 4.80 -5.09
C ALA A 48 10.96 3.44 -5.58
N ASP A 49 10.79 3.13 -6.87
CA ASP A 49 11.36 1.94 -7.50
C ASP A 49 12.89 1.97 -7.47
N SER A 50 13.51 3.11 -7.82
CA SER A 50 14.97 3.25 -7.91
C SER A 50 15.72 3.04 -6.60
N ILE A 51 15.05 3.27 -5.46
CA ILE A 51 15.61 3.01 -4.12
C ILE A 51 15.16 1.67 -3.52
N GLY A 52 14.46 0.83 -4.28
CA GLY A 52 14.08 -0.51 -3.88
C GLY A 52 12.93 -0.58 -2.87
N CYS A 53 12.01 0.40 -2.84
CA CYS A 53 10.81 0.28 -2.02
C CYS A 53 10.00 -0.96 -2.42
N TYR A 54 9.47 -1.68 -1.44
CA TYR A 54 8.50 -2.77 -1.68
C TYR A 54 7.30 -2.29 -2.46
N GLY A 55 6.74 -1.15 -2.07
CA GLY A 55 5.58 -0.56 -2.70
C GLY A 55 5.68 0.95 -2.86
N SER A 56 5.02 1.46 -3.89
CA SER A 56 4.71 2.88 -4.05
C SER A 56 3.21 3.04 -3.92
N GLU A 57 2.78 3.75 -2.88
CA GLU A 57 1.38 4.07 -2.66
C GLU A 57 0.99 5.31 -3.47
N PHE A 58 -0.25 5.34 -3.97
CA PHE A 58 -0.81 6.46 -4.73
C PHE A 58 -2.33 6.48 -4.67
N ASP A 59 -2.91 7.68 -4.78
CA ASP A 59 -4.32 7.97 -4.56
C ASP A 59 -5.11 8.11 -5.85
N VAL A 60 -6.30 7.53 -5.94
CA VAL A 60 -7.13 7.55 -7.16
C VAL A 60 -8.53 8.09 -6.91
N TRP A 61 -8.95 9.00 -7.79
CA TRP A 61 -10.32 9.50 -7.91
C TRP A 61 -10.95 9.11 -9.24
N ILE A 62 -12.27 8.91 -9.26
CA ILE A 62 -13.02 8.87 -10.52
C ILE A 62 -13.62 10.25 -10.79
N ALA A 63 -13.22 10.89 -11.89
CA ALA A 63 -13.68 12.18 -12.34
C ALA A 63 -15.16 12.15 -12.85
N LYS A 64 -15.77 13.31 -13.06
CA LYS A 64 -17.18 13.44 -13.49
C LYS A 64 -17.53 12.61 -14.72
N ASP A 65 -16.64 12.53 -15.69
CA ASP A 65 -16.76 11.79 -16.95
C ASP A 65 -16.22 10.36 -16.90
N ASN A 66 -15.93 9.87 -15.67
CA ASN A 66 -15.40 8.54 -15.33
C ASN A 66 -13.94 8.30 -15.69
N LYS A 67 -13.18 9.31 -16.07
CA LYS A 67 -11.73 9.20 -16.16
C LYS A 67 -11.15 9.00 -14.75
N LEU A 68 -10.25 8.05 -14.59
CA LEU A 68 -9.54 7.81 -13.35
C LEU A 68 -8.28 8.69 -13.33
N VAL A 69 -8.08 9.43 -12.24
CA VAL A 69 -6.99 10.40 -12.08
C VAL A 69 -6.27 10.18 -10.75
N VAL A 70 -4.98 10.52 -10.71
CA VAL A 70 -4.12 10.27 -9.54
C VAL A 70 -3.89 11.57 -8.78
N ASN A 71 -4.48 11.68 -7.57
CA ASN A 71 -4.31 12.83 -6.67
C ASN A 71 -4.86 12.49 -5.29
N HIS A 72 -4.25 13.02 -4.23
CA HIS A 72 -4.71 12.79 -2.86
C HIS A 72 -5.95 13.63 -2.50
N ASP A 73 -5.87 14.96 -2.70
CA ASP A 73 -6.87 15.87 -2.18
C ASP A 73 -8.18 15.83 -2.99
N PRO A 74 -9.33 16.01 -2.35
CA PRO A 74 -10.63 16.06 -3.06
C PRO A 74 -10.75 17.29 -3.97
N VAL A 75 -9.89 18.30 -3.77
CA VAL A 75 -9.82 19.51 -4.59
C VAL A 75 -8.34 19.82 -4.89
N TYR A 76 -7.99 20.02 -6.15
CA TYR A 76 -6.66 20.47 -6.56
C TYR A 76 -6.78 21.70 -7.46
N LYS A 77 -6.05 22.78 -7.12
CA LYS A 77 -6.09 24.07 -7.85
C LYS A 77 -7.53 24.52 -8.17
N MET A 78 -8.38 24.55 -7.15
CA MET A 78 -9.81 24.90 -7.22
C MET A 78 -10.67 23.98 -8.11
N ARG A 79 -10.18 22.81 -8.49
CA ARG A 79 -10.90 21.80 -9.25
C ARG A 79 -11.26 20.62 -8.35
N PRO A 80 -12.55 20.41 -8.02
CA PRO A 80 -12.97 19.22 -7.28
C PRO A 80 -12.83 17.98 -8.15
N MET A 81 -12.14 16.95 -7.64
CA MET A 81 -11.80 15.73 -8.40
C MET A 81 -13.04 15.03 -8.94
N GLU A 82 -14.01 14.76 -8.08
CA GLU A 82 -15.21 14.00 -8.46
C GLU A 82 -16.16 14.75 -9.41
N TYR A 83 -16.10 16.10 -9.40
CA TYR A 83 -17.05 16.94 -10.14
C TYR A 83 -16.46 17.64 -11.37
N SER A 84 -15.17 17.52 -11.61
CA SER A 84 -14.48 18.04 -12.79
C SER A 84 -14.34 16.98 -13.88
N LYS A 85 -14.21 17.41 -15.13
CA LYS A 85 -13.86 16.48 -16.24
C LYS A 85 -12.40 16.06 -16.11
N GLY A 86 -12.12 14.79 -16.43
CA GLY A 86 -10.80 14.21 -16.31
C GLY A 86 -9.72 14.97 -17.09
N ASP A 87 -10.00 15.39 -18.34
CA ASP A 87 -9.03 16.17 -19.14
C ASP A 87 -8.70 17.54 -18.53
N ALA A 88 -9.68 18.16 -17.85
CA ALA A 88 -9.43 19.41 -17.12
C ALA A 88 -8.57 19.20 -15.86
N LEU A 89 -8.58 18.00 -15.29
CA LEU A 89 -7.74 17.61 -14.15
C LEU A 89 -6.34 17.25 -14.63
N THR A 90 -6.20 16.39 -15.62
CA THR A 90 -4.90 15.94 -16.14
C THR A 90 -4.13 17.04 -16.89
N GLY A 91 -4.76 18.15 -17.24
CA GLY A 91 -4.09 19.36 -17.72
C GLY A 91 -3.44 20.21 -16.63
N LEU A 92 -3.70 19.95 -15.34
CA LEU A 92 -3.13 20.71 -14.23
C LEU A 92 -1.68 20.28 -13.98
N LYS A 93 -0.85 21.27 -13.60
CA LYS A 93 0.57 21.03 -13.27
C LYS A 93 0.75 20.72 -11.79
N LEU A 94 1.52 19.69 -11.48
CA LEU A 94 2.05 19.40 -10.17
C LEU A 94 3.19 20.37 -9.81
N SER A 95 3.67 20.34 -8.57
CA SER A 95 4.73 21.24 -8.10
C SER A 95 6.08 21.03 -8.79
N ASN A 96 6.35 19.83 -9.31
CA ASN A 96 7.55 19.50 -10.08
C ASN A 96 7.43 19.80 -11.59
N GLY A 97 6.30 20.34 -12.06
CA GLY A 97 6.05 20.67 -13.46
C GLY A 97 5.43 19.56 -14.31
N GLU A 98 5.35 18.34 -13.81
CA GLU A 98 4.59 17.27 -14.47
C GLU A 98 3.09 17.60 -14.53
N ASN A 99 2.37 16.95 -15.40
CA ASN A 99 0.91 16.99 -15.36
C ASN A 99 0.40 16.08 -14.21
N LEU A 100 -0.76 16.42 -13.64
CA LEU A 100 -1.51 15.48 -12.79
C LEU A 100 -1.83 14.23 -13.62
N PRO A 101 -1.36 13.04 -13.23
CA PRO A 101 -1.47 11.87 -14.10
C PRO A 101 -2.91 11.33 -14.15
N SER A 102 -3.31 10.80 -15.28
CA SER A 102 -4.38 9.80 -15.31
C SER A 102 -3.88 8.49 -14.71
N LEU A 103 -4.80 7.62 -14.26
CA LEU A 103 -4.43 6.28 -13.81
C LEU A 103 -3.75 5.49 -14.94
N GLU A 104 -4.18 5.66 -16.20
CA GLU A 104 -3.58 4.98 -17.34
C GLU A 104 -2.10 5.35 -17.50
N GLU A 105 -1.76 6.64 -17.46
CA GLU A 105 -0.37 7.12 -17.56
C GLU A 105 0.48 6.64 -16.38
N TYR A 106 -0.08 6.65 -15.16
CA TYR A 106 0.62 6.20 -13.96
C TYR A 106 0.92 4.70 -13.99
N LEU A 107 -0.07 3.87 -14.36
CA LEU A 107 0.11 2.43 -14.50
C LEU A 107 1.05 2.06 -15.66
N GLU A 108 1.01 2.80 -16.77
CA GLU A 108 1.94 2.59 -17.89
C GLU A 108 3.40 2.80 -17.45
N ALA A 109 3.66 3.89 -16.68
CA ALA A 109 4.98 4.12 -16.10
C ALA A 109 5.36 3.00 -15.11
N GLY A 110 4.40 2.48 -14.35
CA GLY A 110 4.59 1.40 -13.38
C GLY A 110 4.91 0.02 -13.99
N LYS A 111 4.66 -0.20 -15.28
CA LYS A 111 4.90 -1.52 -15.92
C LYS A 111 6.34 -2.00 -15.79
N ASN A 112 7.28 -1.10 -15.89
CA ASN A 112 8.71 -1.40 -15.91
C ASN A 112 9.37 -1.29 -14.51
N CYS A 113 8.59 -0.96 -13.47
CA CYS A 113 9.07 -0.92 -12.09
C CYS A 113 9.06 -2.32 -11.48
N ASN A 114 9.89 -2.55 -10.46
CA ASN A 114 9.83 -3.75 -9.61
C ASN A 114 8.93 -3.53 -8.39
N THR A 115 8.79 -2.28 -7.94
CA THR A 115 7.95 -1.89 -6.80
C THR A 115 6.48 -2.25 -7.03
N ARG A 116 5.77 -2.69 -5.99
CA ARG A 116 4.33 -2.95 -6.06
C ARG A 116 3.56 -1.64 -6.18
N LEU A 117 2.43 -1.69 -6.84
CA LEU A 117 1.53 -0.56 -7.06
C LEU A 117 0.41 -0.65 -6.03
N ILE A 118 0.48 0.19 -4.99
CA ILE A 118 -0.49 0.21 -3.88
C ILE A 118 -1.46 1.37 -4.11
N LEU A 119 -2.66 1.03 -4.59
CA LEU A 119 -3.67 1.99 -5.02
C LEU A 119 -4.65 2.27 -3.89
N GLU A 120 -4.67 3.51 -3.40
CA GLU A 120 -5.77 3.99 -2.57
C GLU A 120 -6.94 4.47 -3.45
N LEU A 121 -8.09 3.83 -3.33
CA LEU A 121 -9.32 4.42 -3.84
C LEU A 121 -9.90 5.36 -2.80
N LYS A 122 -9.91 6.65 -3.11
CA LYS A 122 -10.49 7.68 -2.24
C LYS A 122 -12.00 7.47 -2.08
N ALA A 123 -12.51 7.79 -0.89
CA ALA A 123 -13.96 7.75 -0.64
C ALA A 123 -14.71 8.78 -1.49
N HIS A 124 -15.77 8.37 -2.14
CA HIS A 124 -16.57 9.20 -3.04
C HIS A 124 -17.92 9.58 -2.41
N SER A 125 -18.63 10.50 -3.05
CA SER A 125 -19.91 11.03 -2.58
C SER A 125 -20.99 9.97 -2.34
N ASN A 126 -20.89 8.82 -3.02
CA ASN A 126 -21.85 7.72 -2.87
C ASN A 126 -21.30 6.37 -3.36
N LYS A 127 -21.89 5.29 -2.85
CA LYS A 127 -21.52 3.90 -3.16
C LYS A 127 -21.53 3.56 -4.66
N LYS A 128 -22.46 4.13 -5.43
CA LYS A 128 -22.52 3.87 -6.89
C LYS A 128 -21.28 4.41 -7.61
N ARG A 129 -20.77 5.55 -7.17
CA ARG A 129 -19.51 6.12 -7.68
C ARG A 129 -18.32 5.25 -7.33
N GLU A 130 -18.25 4.77 -6.10
CA GLU A 130 -17.19 3.86 -5.64
C GLU A 130 -17.20 2.55 -6.42
N THR A 131 -18.37 1.89 -6.55
CA THR A 131 -18.49 0.67 -7.38
C THR A 131 -18.01 0.91 -8.80
N LYS A 132 -18.38 2.04 -9.41
CA LYS A 132 -17.93 2.39 -10.77
C LYS A 132 -16.42 2.61 -10.85
N ALA A 133 -15.83 3.25 -9.84
CA ALA A 133 -14.39 3.44 -9.75
C ALA A 133 -13.66 2.10 -9.63
N VAL A 134 -14.11 1.21 -8.73
CA VAL A 134 -13.55 -0.15 -8.58
C VAL A 134 -13.58 -0.90 -9.90
N GLN A 135 -14.72 -0.92 -10.59
CA GLN A 135 -14.86 -1.59 -11.88
C GLN A 135 -13.91 -1.01 -12.94
N GLY A 136 -13.80 0.32 -13.02
CA GLY A 136 -12.89 0.99 -13.96
C GLY A 136 -11.42 0.70 -13.66
N ILE A 137 -11.02 0.72 -12.38
CA ILE A 137 -9.66 0.39 -11.93
C ILE A 137 -9.32 -1.04 -12.33
N LEU A 138 -10.14 -2.02 -11.93
CA LEU A 138 -9.89 -3.43 -12.21
C LEU A 138 -9.84 -3.74 -13.70
N ALA A 139 -10.72 -3.12 -14.50
CA ALA A 139 -10.71 -3.27 -15.96
C ALA A 139 -9.41 -2.72 -16.58
N MET A 140 -8.93 -1.56 -16.10
CA MET A 140 -7.69 -0.95 -16.58
C MET A 140 -6.46 -1.77 -16.18
N VAL A 141 -6.37 -2.20 -14.93
CA VAL A 141 -5.29 -3.06 -14.41
C VAL A 141 -5.21 -4.36 -15.21
N LYS A 142 -6.36 -5.01 -15.47
CA LYS A 142 -6.44 -6.22 -16.30
C LYS A 142 -5.98 -5.96 -17.74
N LYS A 143 -6.45 -4.88 -18.37
CA LYS A 143 -6.03 -4.47 -19.73
C LYS A 143 -4.50 -4.32 -19.82
N MET A 144 -3.86 -3.90 -18.73
CA MET A 144 -2.41 -3.68 -18.67
C MET A 144 -1.60 -4.90 -18.20
N GLY A 145 -2.25 -5.98 -17.75
CA GLY A 145 -1.58 -7.18 -17.24
C GLY A 145 -0.85 -6.97 -15.91
N LEU A 146 -1.37 -6.08 -15.05
CA LEU A 146 -0.74 -5.68 -13.81
C LEU A 146 -1.37 -6.31 -12.56
N GLU A 147 -2.34 -7.23 -12.69
CA GLU A 147 -3.12 -7.78 -11.57
C GLU A 147 -2.22 -8.32 -10.45
N ASN A 148 -1.15 -9.02 -10.79
CA ASN A 148 -0.23 -9.62 -9.81
C ASN A 148 0.67 -8.62 -9.10
N ARG A 149 0.64 -7.34 -9.50
CA ARG A 149 1.47 -6.27 -8.96
C ARG A 149 0.69 -5.25 -8.12
N MET A 150 -0.65 -5.37 -8.14
CA MET A 150 -1.54 -4.44 -7.43
C MET A 150 -1.81 -4.89 -6.00
N GLU A 151 -1.94 -3.91 -5.13
CA GLU A 151 -2.59 -3.98 -3.84
C GLU A 151 -3.58 -2.83 -3.75
N TYR A 152 -4.72 -3.04 -3.08
CA TYR A 152 -5.77 -2.01 -2.97
C TYR A 152 -5.99 -1.64 -1.52
N ILE A 153 -6.07 -0.34 -1.26
CA ILE A 153 -6.36 0.22 0.06
C ILE A 153 -7.48 1.25 -0.04
N THR A 154 -8.30 1.41 0.99
CA THR A 154 -9.39 2.39 0.99
C THR A 154 -9.95 2.64 2.39
N PHE A 155 -10.44 3.85 2.63
CA PHE A 155 -11.24 4.21 3.80
C PHE A 155 -12.71 3.79 3.71
N SER A 156 -13.20 3.49 2.50
CA SER A 156 -14.59 3.09 2.30
C SER A 156 -14.77 1.60 2.50
N LEU A 157 -15.54 1.21 3.51
CA LEU A 157 -15.92 -0.18 3.73
C LEU A 157 -16.69 -0.76 2.52
N HIS A 158 -17.45 0.07 1.80
CA HIS A 158 -18.12 -0.36 0.58
C HIS A 158 -17.12 -0.66 -0.54
N ALA A 159 -16.18 0.24 -0.78
CA ALA A 159 -15.15 0.05 -1.82
C ALA A 159 -14.26 -1.15 -1.51
N MET A 160 -13.87 -1.37 -0.24
CA MET A 160 -13.13 -2.55 0.19
C MET A 160 -13.87 -3.84 -0.19
N LYS A 161 -15.16 -3.94 0.17
CA LYS A 161 -16.01 -5.10 -0.16
C LYS A 161 -16.15 -5.31 -1.68
N GLU A 162 -16.25 -4.23 -2.44
CA GLU A 162 -16.32 -4.30 -3.92
C GLU A 162 -14.99 -4.79 -4.52
N PHE A 163 -13.82 -4.33 -4.02
CA PHE A 163 -12.53 -4.87 -4.44
C PHE A 163 -12.41 -6.36 -4.12
N ILE A 164 -12.71 -6.78 -2.89
CA ILE A 164 -12.66 -8.19 -2.47
C ILE A 164 -13.56 -9.06 -3.36
N ARG A 165 -14.75 -8.56 -3.71
CA ARG A 165 -15.73 -9.29 -4.53
C ARG A 165 -15.34 -9.40 -6.00
N LEU A 166 -14.68 -8.37 -6.56
CA LEU A 166 -14.49 -8.22 -8.01
C LEU A 166 -13.05 -8.48 -8.49
N ALA A 167 -12.05 -8.28 -7.62
CA ALA A 167 -10.67 -8.53 -7.98
C ALA A 167 -10.39 -10.05 -8.10
N PRO A 168 -9.33 -10.45 -8.82
CA PRO A 168 -8.89 -11.85 -8.85
C PRO A 168 -8.68 -12.39 -7.43
N ALA A 169 -8.99 -13.68 -7.23
CA ALA A 169 -8.81 -14.32 -5.93
C ALA A 169 -7.36 -14.18 -5.44
N GLY A 170 -7.19 -13.83 -4.16
CA GLY A 170 -5.87 -13.61 -3.55
C GLY A 170 -5.26 -12.21 -3.78
N THR A 171 -5.97 -11.30 -4.48
CA THR A 171 -5.55 -9.90 -4.57
C THR A 171 -5.57 -9.26 -3.18
N PRO A 172 -4.46 -8.65 -2.70
CA PRO A 172 -4.45 -8.00 -1.40
C PRO A 172 -5.34 -6.75 -1.37
N VAL A 173 -6.26 -6.70 -0.41
CA VAL A 173 -7.13 -5.55 -0.15
C VAL A 173 -7.08 -5.24 1.33
N PHE A 174 -6.74 -4.00 1.69
CA PHE A 174 -6.61 -3.55 3.08
C PHE A 174 -7.58 -2.42 3.40
N TYR A 175 -7.92 -2.30 4.68
CA TYR A 175 -8.81 -1.26 5.19
C TYR A 175 -8.04 -0.21 5.98
N LEU A 176 -8.40 1.07 5.79
CA LEU A 176 -7.64 2.21 6.31
C LEU A 176 -8.28 2.88 7.54
N ASN A 177 -9.61 2.74 7.75
CA ASN A 177 -10.36 3.66 8.64
C ASN A 177 -10.14 3.41 10.15
N GLY A 178 -9.70 2.20 10.55
CA GLY A 178 -9.20 1.93 11.90
C GLY A 178 -10.24 1.51 12.95
N GLU A 179 -11.52 1.41 12.61
CA GLU A 179 -12.59 1.02 13.57
C GLU A 179 -12.84 -0.48 13.63
N LEU A 180 -12.34 -1.27 12.65
CA LEU A 180 -12.55 -2.71 12.61
C LEU A 180 -11.36 -3.45 13.24
N SER A 181 -11.67 -4.40 14.13
CA SER A 181 -10.68 -5.31 14.71
C SER A 181 -10.09 -6.27 13.66
N PRO A 182 -8.92 -6.88 13.92
CA PRO A 182 -8.34 -7.90 13.04
C PRO A 182 -9.32 -9.06 12.74
N LYS A 183 -10.12 -9.47 13.73
CA LYS A 183 -11.12 -10.51 13.55
C LYS A 183 -12.20 -10.12 12.53
N GLU A 184 -12.75 -8.91 12.67
CA GLU A 184 -13.76 -8.39 11.72
C GLU A 184 -13.20 -8.25 10.31
N LEU A 185 -11.96 -7.80 10.16
CA LEU A 185 -11.28 -7.73 8.87
C LEU A 185 -11.11 -9.12 8.24
N LYS A 186 -10.74 -10.13 9.05
CA LYS A 186 -10.63 -11.53 8.59
C LYS A 186 -11.97 -12.07 8.10
N GLU A 187 -13.05 -11.82 8.84
CA GLU A 187 -14.41 -12.24 8.46
C GLU A 187 -14.88 -11.58 7.16
N LEU A 188 -14.43 -10.35 6.89
CA LEU A 188 -14.72 -9.63 5.65
C LEU A 188 -13.84 -10.08 4.47
N GLY A 189 -12.80 -10.87 4.70
CA GLY A 189 -11.89 -11.35 3.67
C GLY A 189 -10.80 -10.35 3.28
N ALA A 190 -10.53 -9.35 4.11
CA ALA A 190 -9.41 -8.43 3.93
C ALA A 190 -8.07 -9.16 4.05
N ALA A 191 -7.03 -8.67 3.35
CA ALA A 191 -5.68 -9.18 3.46
C ALA A 191 -4.99 -8.76 4.77
N GLY A 192 -5.47 -7.69 5.38
CA GLY A 192 -4.97 -7.17 6.63
C GLY A 192 -5.51 -5.80 6.99
N LEU A 193 -4.91 -5.22 7.99
CA LEU A 193 -5.15 -3.84 8.41
C LEU A 193 -4.04 -2.94 7.86
N ASP A 194 -4.43 -1.74 7.46
CA ASP A 194 -3.53 -0.67 7.04
C ASP A 194 -3.95 0.59 7.82
N TYR A 195 -3.45 0.72 9.06
CA TYR A 195 -4.02 1.66 10.00
C TYR A 195 -3.06 2.77 10.39
N HIS A 196 -3.66 3.94 10.65
CA HIS A 196 -2.93 5.09 11.15
C HIS A 196 -2.21 4.74 12.48
N MET A 197 -0.98 5.23 12.66
CA MET A 197 -0.15 5.00 13.85
C MET A 197 -0.91 5.26 15.16
N GLY A 198 -1.79 6.26 15.18
CA GLY A 198 -2.61 6.56 16.36
C GLY A 198 -3.61 5.46 16.74
N VAL A 199 -4.06 4.64 15.78
CA VAL A 199 -4.91 3.46 16.03
C VAL A 199 -4.05 2.35 16.64
N ILE A 200 -2.89 2.09 16.07
CA ILE A 200 -1.96 1.06 16.57
C ILE A 200 -1.45 1.39 17.97
N LYS A 201 -1.16 2.66 18.27
CA LYS A 201 -0.81 3.11 19.65
C LYS A 201 -1.94 2.88 20.66
N LYS A 202 -3.21 2.90 20.23
CA LYS A 202 -4.38 2.60 21.10
C LYS A 202 -4.64 1.09 21.23
N HIS A 203 -4.29 0.32 20.20
CA HIS A 203 -4.54 -1.12 20.08
C HIS A 203 -3.27 -1.87 19.70
N PRO A 204 -2.21 -1.82 20.54
CA PRO A 204 -0.93 -2.49 20.20
C PRO A 204 -1.08 -4.01 20.10
N GLU A 205 -2.08 -4.59 20.75
CA GLU A 205 -2.42 -6.01 20.65
C GLU A 205 -2.87 -6.45 19.26
N TRP A 206 -3.37 -5.53 18.42
CA TRP A 206 -3.88 -5.85 17.09
C TRP A 206 -2.80 -6.33 16.11
N ILE A 207 -1.54 -5.96 16.32
CA ILE A 207 -0.44 -6.48 15.50
C ILE A 207 -0.35 -8.00 15.69
N LYS A 208 -0.30 -8.46 16.95
CA LYS A 208 -0.23 -9.89 17.28
C LYS A 208 -1.49 -10.64 16.82
N GLU A 209 -2.68 -10.10 17.12
CA GLU A 209 -3.96 -10.69 16.72
C GLU A 209 -4.07 -10.85 15.20
N ALA A 210 -3.66 -9.83 14.43
CA ALA A 210 -3.65 -9.90 12.98
C ALA A 210 -2.75 -11.04 12.48
N HIS A 211 -1.54 -11.15 12.99
CA HIS A 211 -0.61 -12.22 12.62
C HIS A 211 -1.13 -13.61 12.98
N GLU A 212 -1.75 -13.78 14.15
CA GLU A 212 -2.37 -15.05 14.58
C GLU A 212 -3.52 -15.45 13.65
N LEU A 213 -4.21 -14.49 13.05
CA LEU A 213 -5.27 -14.70 12.05
C LEU A 213 -4.71 -14.84 10.61
N GLY A 214 -3.40 -14.73 10.41
CA GLY A 214 -2.76 -14.74 9.10
C GLY A 214 -3.03 -13.49 8.27
N LEU A 215 -3.33 -12.37 8.93
CA LEU A 215 -3.46 -11.05 8.32
C LEU A 215 -2.13 -10.31 8.34
N LYS A 216 -1.97 -9.37 7.40
CA LYS A 216 -0.83 -8.47 7.34
C LYS A 216 -1.14 -7.16 8.06
N VAL A 217 -0.08 -6.50 8.54
CA VAL A 217 -0.16 -5.21 9.25
C VAL A 217 0.68 -4.18 8.51
N ASN A 218 0.04 -3.13 8.03
CA ASN A 218 0.69 -1.90 7.55
C ASN A 218 0.34 -0.74 8.51
N VAL A 219 1.29 0.15 8.73
CA VAL A 219 1.08 1.34 9.57
C VAL A 219 1.49 2.60 8.81
N TRP A 220 0.62 3.62 8.81
CA TRP A 220 0.83 4.89 8.12
C TRP A 220 0.44 6.11 8.99
N THR A 221 0.84 7.30 8.66
CA THR A 221 2.09 7.67 7.96
C THR A 221 3.15 7.82 9.04
N VAL A 222 4.23 7.07 8.94
CA VAL A 222 5.25 7.00 9.99
C VAL A 222 6.53 7.66 9.48
N ASP A 223 6.82 8.87 9.95
CA ASP A 223 7.96 9.66 9.53
C ASP A 223 9.02 9.83 10.63
N GLU A 224 8.63 9.58 11.90
CA GLU A 224 9.53 9.73 13.04
C GLU A 224 10.35 8.45 13.27
N VAL A 225 11.66 8.61 13.44
CA VAL A 225 12.64 7.51 13.60
C VAL A 225 12.29 6.58 14.75
N GLU A 226 11.87 7.12 15.89
CA GLU A 226 11.54 6.31 17.08
C GLU A 226 10.26 5.49 16.88
N ASP A 227 9.26 6.02 16.16
CA ASP A 227 8.07 5.27 15.78
C ASP A 227 8.41 4.16 14.77
N MET A 228 9.31 4.42 13.80
CA MET A 228 9.81 3.40 12.86
C MET A 228 10.49 2.25 13.61
N LYS A 229 11.43 2.55 14.50
CA LYS A 229 12.14 1.53 15.32
C LYS A 229 11.17 0.67 16.12
N SER A 230 10.23 1.32 16.83
CA SER A 230 9.22 0.64 17.62
C SER A 230 8.36 -0.33 16.79
N LEU A 231 7.97 0.06 15.56
CA LEU A 231 7.20 -0.80 14.68
C LEU A 231 8.02 -1.95 14.08
N ILE A 232 9.30 -1.72 13.79
CA ILE A 232 10.25 -2.77 13.36
C ILE A 232 10.39 -3.82 14.45
N GLU A 233 10.60 -3.40 15.72
CA GLU A 233 10.66 -4.30 16.89
C GLU A 233 9.36 -5.10 17.09
N GLN A 234 8.20 -4.48 16.82
CA GLN A 234 6.89 -5.12 16.86
C GLN A 234 6.62 -6.00 15.63
N LYS A 235 7.54 -6.00 14.65
CA LYS A 235 7.50 -6.85 13.44
C LYS A 235 6.26 -6.64 12.57
N VAL A 236 5.85 -5.39 12.39
CA VAL A 236 4.81 -5.07 11.39
C VAL A 236 5.29 -5.47 9.99
N ASP A 237 4.39 -5.88 9.11
CA ASP A 237 4.76 -6.34 7.76
C ASP A 237 5.21 -5.19 6.87
N PHE A 238 4.57 -4.02 7.04
CA PHE A 238 4.85 -2.84 6.23
C PHE A 238 4.82 -1.56 7.07
N ILE A 239 5.62 -0.59 6.64
CA ILE A 239 5.54 0.79 7.12
C ILE A 239 5.41 1.70 5.91
N THR A 240 4.34 2.50 5.87
CA THR A 240 4.12 3.53 4.86
C THR A 240 4.64 4.87 5.39
N THR A 241 5.60 5.47 4.66
CA THR A 241 6.35 6.65 5.11
C THR A 241 6.64 7.64 3.98
N ASN A 242 6.79 8.94 4.34
CA ASN A 242 7.34 9.96 3.45
C ASN A 242 8.88 9.98 3.47
N GLU A 243 9.53 9.20 4.36
CA GLU A 243 10.98 9.13 4.57
C GLU A 243 11.53 7.73 4.26
N PRO A 244 11.30 7.18 3.03
CA PRO A 244 11.65 5.80 2.72
C PRO A 244 13.16 5.51 2.82
N VAL A 245 14.01 6.49 2.57
CA VAL A 245 15.48 6.33 2.69
C VAL A 245 15.88 6.12 4.16
N ILE A 246 15.27 6.89 5.09
CA ILE A 246 15.54 6.74 6.53
C ILE A 246 15.12 5.33 6.98
N LEU A 247 13.93 4.88 6.59
CA LEU A 247 13.43 3.56 6.97
C LEU A 247 14.31 2.44 6.39
N HIS A 248 14.78 2.54 5.14
CA HIS A 248 15.73 1.60 4.57
C HIS A 248 17.04 1.54 5.38
N CYS A 249 17.58 2.69 5.80
CA CYS A 249 18.79 2.71 6.63
C CYS A 249 18.57 1.99 7.97
N LEU A 250 17.42 2.19 8.62
CA LEU A 250 17.12 1.53 9.90
C LEU A 250 17.00 0.01 9.74
N LEU A 251 16.35 -0.48 8.70
CA LEU A 251 16.21 -1.91 8.42
C LEU A 251 17.56 -2.56 8.12
N TYR A 252 18.41 -1.91 7.33
CA TYR A 252 19.75 -2.42 7.01
C TYR A 252 20.66 -2.53 8.24
N THR A 253 20.56 -1.57 9.17
CA THR A 253 21.36 -1.59 10.41
C THR A 253 20.87 -2.61 11.43
N SER A 254 19.57 -2.94 11.45
CA SER A 254 19.02 -3.98 12.33
C SER A 254 19.48 -5.38 11.88
N ASP A 255 19.52 -5.66 10.57
CA ASP A 255 20.00 -6.94 10.05
C ASP A 255 21.47 -7.19 10.38
N ALA A 256 22.31 -6.15 10.26
CA ALA A 256 23.73 -6.25 10.61
C ALA A 256 23.98 -6.51 12.11
N ALA A 257 23.03 -6.15 12.97
CA ALA A 257 23.12 -6.41 14.41
C ALA A 257 22.65 -7.83 14.79
N ASP A 258 21.76 -8.42 14.02
CA ASP A 258 21.24 -9.79 14.25
C ASP A 258 22.21 -10.88 13.71
N GLU A 259 23.20 -10.50 12.88
CA GLU A 259 24.23 -11.40 12.34
C GLU A 259 25.50 -11.49 13.21
N LEU A 260 25.61 -10.73 14.30
CA LEU A 260 26.74 -10.73 15.26
C LEU A 260 26.42 -11.47 16.55
#